data_23eebc167f72714905d2605eaa01ae87
#
_entry.id   23eebc167f72714905d2605eaa01ae87
#
_cell.length_a   1.000
_cell.length_b   1.000
_cell.length_c   1.000
_cell.angle_alpha   90.00
_cell.angle_beta   90.00
_cell.angle_gamma   90.00
#
_symmetry.space_group_name_H-M   'P 1'
#
loop_
_entity.id
_entity.type
_entity.pdbx_description
1 polymer ?
#
loop_
_entity_poly.entity_id
_entity_poly.type
_entity_poly.pdbx_seq_one_letter_code
_entity_poly.pdbx_strand_id
1 'polypeptide(L)'
;MKVKNQVIKFEQNLCNAKLDDNEILFVRVSDVVSSVDARFEVPFTHNAIVIKGGGDVRYYKSGNYDVFDDKKEAKQWKKGMSVEVIYIPKDTQVLIRWGTPNRLRYRDDASNRVITVGARGEFDVSVGNPEQFFRKVVGAKKEFNLMEFRKRFSETVATEFADIFLKIIAERKLTYDQFTANKKEIGNAMGEILCPMFEREWGLLVHNFKIADFDLLDEDMNAIEEFAAEKTKQERMKEYLAELERLADKQWEREKYLRQLELQDKAAYYEVLKVIGNNPTAPRPEEKLLCPNCGCEYKATDKFCPKCGKRVSKDPIICPDCGKANDSTSVFCANCGKKLVG
;
A
#
# COMPACT_ATOMS: atom_id res chain seq x y z
N MET A 1 -63.22 -26.17 14.61
CA MET A 1 -63.46 -25.05 13.69
C MET A 1 -62.41 -25.19 12.55
N LYS A 2 -62.85 -25.43 11.29
CA LYS A 2 -61.89 -25.40 10.16
C LYS A 2 -61.59 -23.94 9.86
N VAL A 3 -60.35 -23.54 10.11
CA VAL A 3 -59.87 -22.20 9.70
C VAL A 3 -59.86 -22.23 8.17
N LYS A 4 -60.80 -21.52 7.55
CA LYS A 4 -60.80 -21.29 6.11
C LYS A 4 -59.85 -20.13 5.82
N ASN A 5 -58.96 -20.26 4.83
CA ASN A 5 -58.04 -19.26 4.34
C ASN A 5 -56.94 -18.83 5.35
N GLN A 6 -56.17 -19.75 5.84
CA GLN A 6 -54.95 -19.46 6.61
C GLN A 6 -53.92 -18.82 5.66
N VAL A 7 -53.44 -17.62 5.99
CA VAL A 7 -52.34 -16.96 5.23
C VAL A 7 -51.19 -16.72 6.18
N ILE A 8 -50.06 -17.32 5.88
CA ILE A 8 -48.79 -17.03 6.55
C ILE A 8 -48.23 -15.73 5.94
N LYS A 9 -48.29 -14.66 6.73
CA LYS A 9 -47.84 -13.35 6.30
C LYS A 9 -46.54 -12.98 6.92
N PHE A 10 -45.75 -12.30 6.09
CA PHE A 10 -44.59 -11.58 6.55
C PHE A 10 -45.05 -10.39 7.44
N GLU A 11 -44.63 -10.38 8.70
CA GLU A 11 -44.91 -9.28 9.59
C GLU A 11 -43.99 -8.09 9.26
N GLN A 12 -44.53 -7.08 8.59
CA GLN A 12 -43.84 -5.90 8.09
C GLN A 12 -43.15 -5.07 9.20
N ASN A 13 -43.60 -5.24 10.45
CA ASN A 13 -43.03 -4.56 11.63
C ASN A 13 -41.57 -5.04 11.96
N LEU A 14 -41.21 -6.24 11.53
CA LEU A 14 -39.84 -6.76 11.69
C LEU A 14 -38.87 -6.24 10.62
N CYS A 15 -39.37 -5.72 9.49
CA CYS A 15 -38.55 -5.20 8.38
C CYS A 15 -38.34 -3.70 8.38
N ASN A 16 -39.11 -2.95 9.18
CA ASN A 16 -39.03 -1.47 9.28
C ASN A 16 -38.10 -0.98 10.40
N ALA A 17 -37.46 -1.89 11.13
CA ALA A 17 -36.38 -1.52 12.02
C ALA A 17 -35.26 -0.88 11.19
N LYS A 18 -34.93 0.36 11.46
CA LYS A 18 -33.80 1.07 10.83
C LYS A 18 -32.54 0.23 11.00
N LEU A 19 -31.68 0.21 9.94
CA LEU A 19 -30.37 -0.46 9.91
C LEU A 19 -29.43 0.00 11.04
N ASP A 20 -29.75 -0.33 12.27
CA ASP A 20 -28.86 -0.30 13.44
C ASP A 20 -28.10 -1.62 13.54
N ASP A 21 -26.96 -1.64 14.20
CA ASP A 21 -26.02 -2.78 14.27
C ASP A 21 -26.62 -4.13 14.78
N ASN A 22 -27.88 -4.14 15.19
CA ASN A 22 -28.62 -5.31 15.68
C ASN A 22 -29.67 -5.85 14.68
N GLU A 23 -29.64 -5.42 13.41
CA GLU A 23 -30.66 -5.84 12.45
C GLU A 23 -30.58 -7.29 12.05
N ILE A 24 -31.76 -7.84 11.81
CA ILE A 24 -31.96 -9.23 11.40
C ILE A 24 -31.81 -9.30 9.89
N LEU A 25 -30.84 -10.09 9.41
CA LEU A 25 -30.57 -10.29 7.99
C LEU A 25 -31.67 -11.10 7.27
N PHE A 26 -32.42 -11.90 8.00
CA PHE A 26 -33.57 -12.67 7.50
C PHE A 26 -34.60 -12.87 8.60
N VAL A 27 -35.83 -13.07 8.20
CA VAL A 27 -36.95 -13.34 9.12
C VAL A 27 -37.44 -14.76 8.93
N ARG A 28 -37.53 -15.52 10.02
CA ARG A 28 -38.12 -16.87 10.02
C ARG A 28 -39.49 -16.85 10.70
N VAL A 29 -40.52 -17.17 9.95
CA VAL A 29 -41.89 -17.32 10.45
C VAL A 29 -42.24 -18.82 10.49
N SER A 30 -42.58 -19.31 11.67
CA SER A 30 -43.00 -20.71 11.84
C SER A 30 -44.49 -20.75 12.17
N ASP A 31 -45.25 -21.55 11.46
CA ASP A 31 -46.68 -21.74 11.69
C ASP A 31 -47.09 -23.21 11.52
N VAL A 32 -48.24 -23.58 12.11
CA VAL A 32 -48.84 -24.89 11.93
C VAL A 32 -50.01 -24.77 10.98
N VAL A 33 -49.84 -25.35 9.80
CA VAL A 33 -50.86 -25.32 8.75
C VAL A 33 -51.88 -26.41 8.96
N SER A 34 -53.14 -26.01 9.16
CA SER A 34 -54.30 -26.92 9.36
C SER A 34 -55.31 -26.80 8.23
N SER A 35 -55.18 -25.85 7.33
CA SER A 35 -56.08 -25.62 6.19
C SER A 35 -55.49 -26.17 4.90
N VAL A 36 -56.33 -26.81 4.07
CA VAL A 36 -55.97 -27.30 2.72
C VAL A 36 -55.68 -26.13 1.76
N ASP A 37 -56.30 -24.99 2.04
CA ASP A 37 -56.19 -23.76 1.22
C ASP A 37 -55.23 -22.75 1.87
N ALA A 38 -54.23 -23.25 2.64
CA ALA A 38 -53.24 -22.42 3.26
C ALA A 38 -52.31 -21.80 2.21
N ARG A 39 -51.99 -20.50 2.39
CA ARG A 39 -51.15 -19.72 1.49
C ARG A 39 -50.07 -18.98 2.26
N PHE A 40 -49.01 -18.65 1.57
CA PHE A 40 -48.01 -17.70 2.06
C PHE A 40 -47.71 -16.61 1.01
N GLU A 41 -47.39 -15.44 1.48
CA GLU A 41 -47.08 -14.29 0.67
C GLU A 41 -45.61 -13.95 0.80
N VAL A 42 -44.93 -13.78 -0.34
CA VAL A 42 -43.54 -13.33 -0.39
C VAL A 42 -43.54 -11.90 -0.95
N PRO A 43 -43.16 -10.90 -0.15
CA PRO A 43 -43.11 -9.52 -0.57
C PRO A 43 -42.18 -9.32 -1.77
N PHE A 44 -42.44 -8.28 -2.56
CA PHE A 44 -41.63 -7.94 -3.74
C PHE A 44 -40.14 -7.75 -3.40
N THR A 45 -39.85 -7.23 -2.22
CA THR A 45 -38.50 -6.94 -1.72
C THR A 45 -37.74 -8.17 -1.21
N HIS A 46 -38.40 -9.34 -1.15
CA HIS A 46 -37.82 -10.55 -0.57
C HIS A 46 -37.90 -11.76 -1.51
N ASN A 47 -37.03 -12.71 -1.25
CA ASN A 47 -37.17 -14.10 -1.64
C ASN A 47 -37.53 -14.91 -0.39
N ALA A 48 -38.08 -16.09 -0.56
CA ALA A 48 -38.39 -16.95 0.57
C ALA A 48 -37.89 -18.37 0.37
N ILE A 49 -37.50 -19.01 1.48
CA ILE A 49 -37.26 -20.44 1.58
C ILE A 49 -38.36 -20.98 2.47
N VAL A 50 -39.05 -22.01 1.98
CA VAL A 50 -40.13 -22.64 2.69
C VAL A 50 -39.69 -24.05 3.05
N ILE A 51 -39.79 -24.40 4.35
CA ILE A 51 -39.50 -25.73 4.88
C ILE A 51 -40.81 -26.36 5.34
N LYS A 52 -41.19 -27.44 4.69
CA LYS A 52 -42.41 -28.18 5.00
C LYS A 52 -42.08 -29.45 5.77
N GLY A 53 -42.79 -29.66 6.89
CA GLY A 53 -42.66 -30.92 7.67
C GLY A 53 -41.24 -31.24 8.14
N GLY A 54 -40.37 -30.24 8.23
CA GLY A 54 -38.99 -30.38 8.69
C GLY A 54 -37.99 -30.97 7.67
N GLY A 55 -38.40 -31.23 6.42
CA GLY A 55 -37.50 -31.87 5.45
C GLY A 55 -37.57 -31.41 4.00
N ASP A 56 -38.74 -30.98 3.52
CA ASP A 56 -38.90 -30.45 2.16
C ASP A 56 -38.58 -28.96 2.13
N VAL A 57 -37.46 -28.63 1.49
CA VAL A 57 -36.94 -27.23 1.39
C VAL A 57 -37.15 -26.75 -0.03
N ARG A 58 -37.93 -25.67 -0.19
CA ARG A 58 -38.23 -25.07 -1.50
C ARG A 58 -37.96 -23.60 -1.51
N TYR A 59 -37.56 -23.11 -2.68
CA TYR A 59 -37.23 -21.69 -2.91
C TYR A 59 -38.33 -21.01 -3.72
N TYR A 60 -38.69 -19.77 -3.28
CA TYR A 60 -39.74 -18.97 -3.90
C TYR A 60 -39.26 -17.52 -4.10
N LYS A 61 -39.61 -16.96 -5.26
CA LYS A 61 -39.48 -15.53 -5.52
C LYS A 61 -40.68 -14.78 -4.95
N SER A 62 -40.70 -13.46 -5.11
CA SER A 62 -41.86 -12.64 -4.72
C SER A 62 -43.15 -13.13 -5.39
N GLY A 63 -44.23 -13.19 -4.63
CA GLY A 63 -45.54 -13.68 -5.12
C GLY A 63 -46.38 -14.28 -4.02
N ASN A 64 -47.56 -14.80 -4.43
CA ASN A 64 -48.47 -15.51 -3.56
C ASN A 64 -48.50 -16.99 -3.96
N TYR A 65 -48.34 -17.87 -3.00
CA TYR A 65 -48.19 -19.28 -3.24
C TYR A 65 -49.09 -20.11 -2.31
N ASP A 66 -49.60 -21.23 -2.84
CA ASP A 66 -50.24 -22.22 -2.00
C ASP A 66 -49.19 -23.05 -1.23
N VAL A 67 -49.48 -23.37 0.04
CA VAL A 67 -48.55 -24.17 0.85
C VAL A 67 -48.46 -25.60 0.31
N PHE A 68 -49.54 -26.14 -0.21
CA PHE A 68 -49.63 -27.50 -0.77
C PHE A 68 -49.70 -27.41 -2.29
N ASP A 69 -48.94 -28.22 -3.00
CA ASP A 69 -48.93 -28.27 -4.46
C ASP A 69 -50.22 -28.85 -5.03
N ASP A 70 -50.81 -29.78 -4.29
CA ASP A 70 -52.09 -30.37 -4.66
C ASP A 70 -52.96 -30.80 -3.44
N LYS A 71 -54.21 -31.15 -3.73
CA LYS A 71 -55.13 -31.61 -2.69
C LYS A 71 -54.77 -32.97 -2.10
N LYS A 72 -53.95 -33.77 -2.77
CA LYS A 72 -53.49 -35.09 -2.24
C LYS A 72 -52.39 -34.86 -1.20
N GLU A 73 -51.45 -33.98 -1.45
CA GLU A 73 -50.43 -33.55 -0.48
C GLU A 73 -51.12 -33.03 0.79
N ALA A 74 -52.06 -32.09 0.62
CA ALA A 74 -52.77 -31.51 1.74
C ALA A 74 -53.52 -32.54 2.60
N LYS A 75 -54.07 -33.62 2.01
CA LYS A 75 -54.77 -34.71 2.74
C LYS A 75 -53.82 -35.60 3.54
N GLN A 76 -52.58 -35.74 3.15
CA GLN A 76 -51.56 -36.50 3.89
C GLN A 76 -51.22 -35.86 5.23
N TRP A 77 -51.38 -34.55 5.35
CA TRP A 77 -51.04 -33.75 6.54
C TRP A 77 -52.23 -33.49 7.48
N LYS A 78 -53.09 -34.53 7.72
CA LYS A 78 -54.36 -34.43 8.46
C LYS A 78 -54.27 -33.89 9.88
N LYS A 79 -53.10 -33.85 10.52
CA LYS A 79 -52.89 -33.39 11.91
C LYS A 79 -52.27 -32.01 12.04
N GLY A 80 -52.10 -31.26 10.94
CA GLY A 80 -51.33 -30.04 10.88
C GLY A 80 -49.87 -30.29 10.51
N MET A 81 -49.34 -29.46 9.69
CA MET A 81 -47.95 -29.50 9.22
C MET A 81 -47.21 -28.24 9.71
N SER A 82 -46.05 -28.43 10.27
CA SER A 82 -45.15 -27.29 10.55
C SER A 82 -44.61 -26.76 9.23
N VAL A 83 -44.79 -25.50 9.00
CA VAL A 83 -44.23 -24.76 7.86
C VAL A 83 -43.40 -23.62 8.39
N GLU A 84 -42.16 -23.54 7.93
CA GLU A 84 -41.31 -22.43 8.21
C GLU A 84 -41.06 -21.65 6.91
N VAL A 85 -41.28 -20.35 6.95
CA VAL A 85 -40.98 -19.42 5.83
C VAL A 85 -39.87 -18.51 6.27
N ILE A 86 -38.77 -18.56 5.54
CA ILE A 86 -37.60 -17.75 5.80
C ILE A 86 -37.50 -16.68 4.70
N TYR A 87 -37.74 -15.44 5.06
CA TYR A 87 -37.71 -14.30 4.17
C TYR A 87 -36.31 -13.71 4.13
N ILE A 88 -35.73 -13.61 2.93
CA ILE A 88 -34.39 -13.13 2.68
C ILE A 88 -34.49 -11.88 1.80
N PRO A 89 -33.95 -10.74 2.20
CA PRO A 89 -33.94 -9.52 1.39
C PRO A 89 -33.30 -9.75 0.04
N LYS A 90 -33.91 -9.24 -1.03
CA LYS A 90 -33.49 -9.51 -2.41
C LYS A 90 -32.36 -8.61 -2.87
N ASP A 91 -32.46 -7.33 -2.65
CA ASP A 91 -31.52 -6.31 -3.21
C ASP A 91 -30.85 -5.48 -2.12
N THR A 92 -30.92 -5.92 -0.87
CA THR A 92 -30.30 -5.22 0.24
C THR A 92 -28.81 -5.45 0.21
N GLN A 93 -28.05 -4.38 0.08
CA GLN A 93 -26.59 -4.38 0.19
C GLN A 93 -26.18 -4.10 1.63
N VAL A 94 -25.31 -4.92 2.14
CA VAL A 94 -24.74 -4.80 3.49
C VAL A 94 -23.30 -4.38 3.38
N LEU A 95 -22.98 -3.22 3.93
CA LEU A 95 -21.61 -2.75 4.02
C LEU A 95 -20.83 -3.54 5.07
N ILE A 96 -19.70 -4.11 4.67
CA ILE A 96 -18.77 -4.82 5.52
C ILE A 96 -17.43 -4.10 5.52
N ARG A 97 -16.97 -3.69 6.70
CA ARG A 97 -15.62 -3.17 6.90
C ARG A 97 -14.70 -4.30 7.34
N TRP A 98 -13.52 -4.33 6.80
CA TRP A 98 -12.52 -5.33 7.12
C TRP A 98 -11.16 -4.70 7.40
N GLY A 99 -10.31 -5.43 8.10
CA GLY A 99 -8.92 -5.04 8.35
C GLY A 99 -8.11 -6.27 8.77
N THR A 100 -6.83 -6.26 8.48
CA THR A 100 -5.92 -7.34 8.88
C THR A 100 -5.71 -7.32 10.39
N PRO A 101 -6.03 -8.41 11.11
CA PRO A 101 -5.84 -8.48 12.56
C PRO A 101 -4.36 -8.47 12.93
N ASN A 102 -3.53 -9.04 12.08
CA ASN A 102 -2.08 -9.04 12.18
C ASN A 102 -1.49 -8.44 10.91
N ARG A 103 -0.46 -7.63 11.06
CA ARG A 103 0.27 -7.10 9.92
C ARG A 103 1.04 -8.22 9.23
N LEU A 104 1.10 -8.15 7.90
CA LEU A 104 1.85 -9.06 7.04
C LEU A 104 3.31 -8.64 6.97
N ARG A 105 4.19 -9.62 6.98
CA ARG A 105 5.61 -9.39 6.72
C ARG A 105 5.94 -9.88 5.32
N TYR A 106 6.42 -8.99 4.47
CA TYR A 106 6.88 -9.35 3.13
C TYR A 106 8.26 -8.72 2.86
N ARG A 107 9.00 -9.33 1.94
CA ARG A 107 10.29 -8.80 1.52
C ARG A 107 10.08 -7.91 0.30
N ASP A 108 10.41 -6.64 0.43
CA ASP A 108 10.37 -5.70 -0.68
C ASP A 108 11.63 -5.85 -1.54
N ASP A 109 11.43 -6.19 -2.82
CA ASP A 109 12.55 -6.49 -3.74
C ASP A 109 13.41 -5.26 -4.05
N ALA A 110 12.84 -4.06 -4.01
CA ALA A 110 13.57 -2.83 -4.30
C ALA A 110 14.54 -2.44 -3.18
N SER A 111 14.10 -2.50 -1.94
CA SER A 111 14.90 -2.16 -0.77
C SER A 111 15.63 -3.36 -0.17
N ASN A 112 15.27 -4.59 -0.58
CA ASN A 112 15.71 -5.87 0.00
C ASN A 112 15.45 -5.96 1.51
N ARG A 113 14.44 -5.25 2.02
CA ARG A 113 14.05 -5.20 3.43
C ARG A 113 12.77 -5.98 3.68
N VAL A 114 12.59 -6.43 4.91
CA VAL A 114 11.34 -7.01 5.38
C VAL A 114 10.47 -5.87 5.90
N ILE A 115 9.32 -5.67 5.29
CA ILE A 115 8.35 -4.62 5.60
C ILE A 115 7.13 -5.26 6.24
N THR A 116 6.54 -4.57 7.19
CA THR A 116 5.37 -5.02 7.94
C THR A 116 4.17 -4.14 7.58
N VAL A 117 3.21 -4.71 6.81
CA VAL A 117 2.06 -3.99 6.27
C VAL A 117 0.74 -4.51 6.82
N GLY A 118 -0.11 -3.63 7.29
CA GLY A 118 -1.54 -3.85 7.53
C GLY A 118 -2.36 -3.26 6.40
N ALA A 119 -3.60 -3.72 6.26
CA ALA A 119 -4.54 -3.16 5.33
C ALA A 119 -5.94 -3.10 5.93
N ARG A 120 -6.74 -2.15 5.48
CA ARG A 120 -8.14 -2.00 5.85
C ARG A 120 -8.96 -1.56 4.64
N GLY A 121 -10.22 -1.93 4.63
CA GLY A 121 -11.08 -1.60 3.53
C GLY A 121 -12.55 -1.89 3.81
N GLU A 122 -13.34 -1.87 2.76
CA GLU A 122 -14.78 -2.12 2.81
C GLU A 122 -15.26 -2.75 1.50
N PHE A 123 -16.38 -3.43 1.59
CA PHE A 123 -17.10 -3.96 0.43
C PHE A 123 -18.58 -4.08 0.77
N ASP A 124 -19.41 -4.05 -0.25
CA ASP A 124 -20.85 -4.31 -0.13
C ASP A 124 -21.14 -5.75 -0.51
N VAL A 125 -22.10 -6.36 0.17
CA VAL A 125 -22.52 -7.71 -0.14
C VAL A 125 -24.05 -7.83 -0.18
N SER A 126 -24.55 -8.60 -1.15
CA SER A 126 -25.96 -8.97 -1.26
C SER A 126 -26.12 -10.47 -1.44
N VAL A 127 -27.34 -11.00 -1.17
CA VAL A 127 -27.63 -12.42 -1.36
C VAL A 127 -27.95 -12.67 -2.82
N GLY A 128 -27.03 -13.32 -3.55
CA GLY A 128 -27.19 -13.70 -4.96
C GLY A 128 -27.88 -15.06 -5.15
N ASN A 129 -27.47 -16.05 -4.37
CA ASN A 129 -28.08 -17.38 -4.35
C ASN A 129 -28.66 -17.69 -2.96
N PRO A 130 -29.96 -17.45 -2.73
CA PRO A 130 -30.60 -17.65 -1.43
C PRO A 130 -30.59 -19.09 -0.93
N GLU A 131 -30.65 -20.07 -1.81
CA GLU A 131 -30.59 -21.49 -1.42
C GLU A 131 -29.23 -21.83 -0.83
N GLN A 132 -28.16 -21.43 -1.49
CA GLN A 132 -26.79 -21.65 -1.04
C GLN A 132 -26.49 -20.84 0.23
N PHE A 133 -26.94 -19.61 0.27
CA PHE A 133 -26.84 -18.75 1.46
C PHE A 133 -27.53 -19.42 2.66
N PHE A 134 -28.76 -19.93 2.49
CA PHE A 134 -29.45 -20.63 3.54
C PHE A 134 -28.65 -21.84 4.04
N ARG A 135 -28.21 -22.72 3.13
CA ARG A 135 -27.50 -23.95 3.49
C ARG A 135 -26.17 -23.69 4.22
N LYS A 136 -25.42 -22.67 3.79
CA LYS A 136 -24.04 -22.41 4.24
C LYS A 136 -23.96 -21.39 5.37
N VAL A 137 -24.87 -20.44 5.44
CA VAL A 137 -24.81 -19.31 6.37
C VAL A 137 -25.91 -19.37 7.43
N VAL A 138 -27.16 -19.53 7.01
CA VAL A 138 -28.33 -19.49 7.89
C VAL A 138 -28.47 -20.83 8.66
N GLY A 139 -28.55 -21.94 7.94
CA GLY A 139 -28.71 -23.28 8.53
C GLY A 139 -29.90 -23.38 9.50
N ALA A 140 -29.64 -23.96 10.66
CA ALA A 140 -30.65 -24.16 11.72
C ALA A 140 -30.82 -22.92 12.65
N LYS A 141 -30.10 -21.81 12.40
CA LYS A 141 -30.22 -20.59 13.21
C LYS A 141 -31.64 -20.00 13.09
N LYS A 142 -32.23 -19.62 14.20
CA LYS A 142 -33.53 -18.95 14.20
C LYS A 142 -33.42 -17.51 13.73
N GLU A 143 -32.34 -16.86 14.10
CA GLU A 143 -32.01 -15.49 13.75
C GLU A 143 -30.52 -15.41 13.43
N PHE A 144 -30.16 -14.50 12.53
CA PHE A 144 -28.79 -14.21 12.21
C PHE A 144 -28.67 -12.69 12.11
N ASN A 145 -28.05 -12.09 13.12
CA ASN A 145 -27.98 -10.64 13.17
C ASN A 145 -26.88 -10.09 12.25
N LEU A 146 -27.05 -8.85 11.86
CA LEU A 146 -26.15 -8.17 10.92
C LEU A 146 -24.72 -8.04 11.47
N MET A 147 -24.57 -7.92 12.79
CA MET A 147 -23.27 -7.82 13.43
C MET A 147 -22.48 -9.14 13.32
N GLU A 148 -23.14 -10.30 13.56
CA GLU A 148 -22.51 -11.62 13.36
C GLU A 148 -22.12 -11.82 11.89
N PHE A 149 -23.00 -11.38 10.97
CA PHE A 149 -22.75 -11.46 9.54
C PHE A 149 -21.52 -10.63 9.15
N ARG A 150 -21.47 -9.35 9.54
CA ARG A 150 -20.34 -8.46 9.29
C ARG A 150 -19.05 -9.02 9.86
N LYS A 151 -19.06 -9.46 11.11
CA LYS A 151 -17.89 -10.05 11.77
C LYS A 151 -17.36 -11.26 11.02
N ARG A 152 -18.24 -12.23 10.70
CA ARG A 152 -17.83 -13.45 9.99
C ARG A 152 -17.14 -13.15 8.67
N PHE A 153 -17.73 -12.29 7.84
CA PHE A 153 -17.20 -12.01 6.51
C PHE A 153 -16.03 -11.03 6.51
N SER A 154 -15.96 -10.14 7.49
CA SER A 154 -14.76 -9.35 7.77
C SER A 154 -13.55 -10.25 8.11
N GLU A 155 -13.75 -11.23 9.00
CA GLU A 155 -12.71 -12.19 9.37
C GLU A 155 -12.30 -13.09 8.19
N THR A 156 -13.27 -13.48 7.35
CA THR A 156 -12.98 -14.26 6.14
C THR A 156 -12.07 -13.49 5.18
N VAL A 157 -12.42 -12.24 4.87
CA VAL A 157 -11.58 -11.39 4.00
C VAL A 157 -10.20 -11.17 4.62
N ALA A 158 -10.14 -10.93 5.93
CA ALA A 158 -8.89 -10.70 6.63
C ALA A 158 -7.95 -11.93 6.58
N THR A 159 -8.52 -13.14 6.60
CA THR A 159 -7.76 -14.38 6.48
C THR A 159 -7.23 -14.59 5.06
N GLU A 160 -8.06 -14.39 4.06
CA GLU A 160 -7.69 -14.57 2.65
C GLU A 160 -6.78 -13.44 2.12
N PHE A 161 -6.82 -12.28 2.77
CA PHE A 161 -6.09 -11.08 2.34
C PHE A 161 -4.59 -11.37 2.16
N ALA A 162 -3.97 -12.06 3.12
CA ALA A 162 -2.54 -12.27 3.13
C ALA A 162 -2.05 -12.98 1.86
N ASP A 163 -2.67 -14.12 1.55
CA ASP A 163 -2.25 -14.96 0.44
C ASP A 163 -2.54 -14.30 -0.92
N ILE A 164 -3.73 -13.69 -1.04
CA ILE A 164 -4.12 -13.00 -2.28
C ILE A 164 -3.24 -11.77 -2.52
N PHE A 165 -3.00 -10.95 -1.49
CA PHE A 165 -2.19 -9.75 -1.58
C PHE A 165 -0.75 -10.06 -1.98
N LEU A 166 -0.10 -11.01 -1.29
CA LEU A 166 1.27 -11.42 -1.61
C LEU A 166 1.40 -11.96 -3.04
N LYS A 167 0.41 -12.70 -3.50
CA LYS A 167 0.38 -13.18 -4.88
C LYS A 167 0.31 -12.03 -5.89
N ILE A 168 -0.59 -11.07 -5.68
CA ILE A 168 -0.75 -9.90 -6.56
C ILE A 168 0.53 -9.07 -6.59
N ILE A 169 1.16 -8.82 -5.43
CA ILE A 169 2.41 -8.07 -5.33
C ILE A 169 3.53 -8.76 -6.11
N ALA A 170 3.68 -10.07 -5.96
CA ALA A 170 4.70 -10.84 -6.65
C ALA A 170 4.47 -10.87 -8.18
N GLU A 171 3.23 -11.10 -8.63
CA GLU A 171 2.88 -11.14 -10.05
C GLU A 171 3.10 -9.79 -10.74
N ARG A 172 2.76 -8.69 -10.08
CA ARG A 172 2.87 -7.33 -10.61
C ARG A 172 4.21 -6.65 -10.33
N LYS A 173 5.09 -7.29 -9.54
CA LYS A 173 6.38 -6.77 -9.08
C LYS A 173 6.26 -5.38 -8.45
N LEU A 174 5.22 -5.19 -7.66
CA LEU A 174 4.96 -3.93 -6.99
C LEU A 174 5.92 -3.77 -5.80
N THR A 175 6.53 -2.62 -5.74
CA THR A 175 7.33 -2.18 -4.60
C THR A 175 6.46 -1.44 -3.60
N TYR A 176 6.91 -1.37 -2.39
CA TYR A 176 6.18 -0.79 -1.29
C TYR A 176 5.67 0.65 -1.53
N ASP A 177 6.53 1.52 -2.07
CA ASP A 177 6.21 2.91 -2.41
C ASP A 177 5.05 3.03 -3.42
N GLN A 178 4.79 1.96 -4.16
CA GLN A 178 3.73 1.89 -5.15
C GLN A 178 2.38 1.45 -4.58
N PHE A 179 2.30 0.91 -3.36
CA PHE A 179 1.05 0.39 -2.80
C PHE A 179 -0.04 1.45 -2.70
N THR A 180 0.27 2.60 -2.12
CA THR A 180 -0.69 3.69 -1.97
C THR A 180 -1.17 4.23 -3.30
N ALA A 181 -0.25 4.38 -4.27
CA ALA A 181 -0.58 4.83 -5.62
C ALA A 181 -1.45 3.82 -6.37
N ASN A 182 -1.20 2.52 -6.20
CA ASN A 182 -1.90 1.43 -6.91
C ASN A 182 -3.01 0.78 -6.07
N LYS A 183 -3.42 1.34 -4.92
CA LYS A 183 -4.41 0.71 -4.02
C LYS A 183 -5.72 0.34 -4.70
N LYS A 184 -6.17 1.14 -5.68
CA LYS A 184 -7.39 0.84 -6.45
C LYS A 184 -7.20 -0.38 -7.35
N GLU A 185 -6.07 -0.49 -8.01
CA GLU A 185 -5.76 -1.62 -8.90
C GLU A 185 -5.55 -2.91 -8.11
N ILE A 186 -4.87 -2.82 -6.97
CA ILE A 186 -4.72 -3.94 -6.04
C ILE A 186 -6.09 -4.38 -5.52
N GLY A 187 -6.95 -3.44 -5.12
CA GLY A 187 -8.31 -3.72 -4.66
C GLY A 187 -9.16 -4.40 -5.73
N ASN A 188 -9.10 -3.95 -6.98
CA ASN A 188 -9.79 -4.56 -8.10
C ASN A 188 -9.30 -6.01 -8.34
N ALA A 189 -7.98 -6.23 -8.36
CA ALA A 189 -7.43 -7.56 -8.54
C ALA A 189 -7.79 -8.52 -7.39
N MET A 190 -7.86 -8.03 -6.16
CA MET A 190 -8.38 -8.80 -5.03
C MET A 190 -9.86 -9.12 -5.20
N GLY A 191 -10.67 -8.16 -5.65
CA GLY A 191 -12.08 -8.34 -5.94
C GLY A 191 -12.31 -9.44 -6.99
N GLU A 192 -11.52 -9.51 -8.06
CA GLU A 192 -11.59 -10.55 -9.09
C GLU A 192 -11.41 -11.97 -8.53
N ILE A 193 -10.69 -12.11 -7.43
CA ILE A 193 -10.49 -13.41 -6.76
C ILE A 193 -11.56 -13.65 -5.69
N LEU A 194 -11.85 -12.63 -4.87
CA LEU A 194 -12.77 -12.76 -3.74
C LEU A 194 -14.25 -12.87 -4.18
N CYS A 195 -14.68 -12.11 -5.20
CA CYS A 195 -16.09 -12.12 -5.62
C CYS A 195 -16.57 -13.51 -6.06
N PRO A 196 -15.89 -14.24 -6.95
CA PRO A 196 -16.29 -15.60 -7.31
C PRO A 196 -16.23 -16.60 -6.14
N MET A 197 -15.29 -16.39 -5.21
CA MET A 197 -15.20 -17.22 -4.00
C MET A 197 -16.43 -17.05 -3.11
N PHE A 198 -16.85 -15.81 -2.84
CA PHE A 198 -18.04 -15.52 -2.05
C PHE A 198 -19.32 -16.08 -2.67
N GLU A 199 -19.46 -15.95 -3.99
CA GLU A 199 -20.59 -16.51 -4.71
C GLU A 199 -20.64 -18.04 -4.63
N ARG A 200 -19.52 -18.70 -4.89
CA ARG A 200 -19.39 -20.15 -4.89
C ARG A 200 -19.54 -20.75 -3.49
N GLU A 201 -18.94 -20.14 -2.46
CA GLU A 201 -18.92 -20.73 -1.12
C GLU A 201 -20.19 -20.42 -0.33
N TRP A 202 -20.77 -19.23 -0.49
CA TRP A 202 -21.87 -18.75 0.35
C TRP A 202 -23.10 -18.24 -0.40
N GLY A 203 -23.05 -18.16 -1.72
CA GLY A 203 -24.14 -17.59 -2.53
C GLY A 203 -24.29 -16.08 -2.36
N LEU A 204 -23.20 -15.39 -2.04
CA LEU A 204 -23.14 -13.94 -1.82
C LEU A 204 -22.49 -13.24 -3.01
N LEU A 205 -23.08 -12.14 -3.46
CA LEU A 205 -22.50 -11.26 -4.46
C LEU A 205 -21.75 -10.13 -3.75
N VAL A 206 -20.49 -9.99 -4.04
CA VAL A 206 -19.64 -8.91 -3.53
C VAL A 206 -19.64 -7.76 -4.53
N HIS A 207 -19.86 -6.56 -4.02
CA HIS A 207 -19.85 -5.32 -4.79
C HIS A 207 -18.83 -4.35 -4.19
N ASN A 208 -18.27 -3.48 -5.04
CA ASN A 208 -17.45 -2.34 -4.60
C ASN A 208 -16.30 -2.69 -3.63
N PHE A 209 -15.62 -3.83 -3.83
CA PHE A 209 -14.48 -4.18 -2.99
C PHE A 209 -13.40 -3.11 -3.10
N LYS A 210 -12.98 -2.57 -1.96
CA LYS A 210 -12.01 -1.47 -1.88
C LYS A 210 -11.00 -1.69 -0.76
N ILE A 211 -9.77 -1.34 -1.03
CA ILE A 211 -8.76 -1.08 -0.01
C ILE A 211 -8.83 0.41 0.32
N ALA A 212 -9.16 0.75 1.54
CA ALA A 212 -9.21 2.13 2.00
C ALA A 212 -7.80 2.67 2.27
N ASP A 213 -6.97 1.86 2.94
CA ASP A 213 -5.63 2.28 3.33
C ASP A 213 -4.72 1.08 3.62
N PHE A 214 -3.41 1.33 3.52
CA PHE A 214 -2.36 0.46 4.02
C PHE A 214 -1.77 1.08 5.28
N ASP A 215 -1.58 0.26 6.31
CA ASP A 215 -1.03 0.65 7.61
C ASP A 215 0.37 0.06 7.77
N LEU A 216 1.36 0.91 7.99
CA LEU A 216 2.77 0.58 8.08
C LEU A 216 3.33 1.03 9.41
N LEU A 217 4.42 0.44 9.80
CA LEU A 217 5.17 0.90 10.96
C LEU A 217 5.98 2.15 10.61
N ASP A 218 6.00 3.13 11.50
CA ASP A 218 6.79 4.36 11.31
C ASP A 218 8.27 4.06 11.08
N GLU A 219 8.79 3.01 11.73
CA GLU A 219 10.17 2.52 11.54
C GLU A 219 10.42 2.04 10.11
N ASP A 220 9.47 1.30 9.53
CA ASP A 220 9.55 0.82 8.15
C ASP A 220 9.44 2.00 7.16
N MET A 221 8.58 2.98 7.45
CA MET A 221 8.44 4.21 6.67
C MET A 221 9.75 5.00 6.61
N ASN A 222 10.31 5.32 7.76
CA ASN A 222 11.57 6.06 7.86
C ASN A 222 12.70 5.34 7.13
N ALA A 223 12.80 4.03 7.30
CA ALA A 223 13.83 3.22 6.66
C ALA A 223 13.72 3.19 5.13
N ILE A 224 12.49 3.30 4.60
CA ILE A 224 12.23 3.35 3.16
C ILE A 224 12.55 4.74 2.60
N GLU A 225 12.16 5.80 3.30
CA GLU A 225 12.49 7.17 2.92
C GLU A 225 14.01 7.38 2.87
N GLU A 226 14.74 6.88 3.86
CA GLU A 226 16.21 6.89 3.86
C GLU A 226 16.79 6.13 2.66
N PHE A 227 16.25 4.93 2.38
CA PHE A 227 16.70 4.14 1.23
C PHE A 227 16.42 4.85 -0.10
N ALA A 228 15.24 5.43 -0.28
CA ALA A 228 14.89 6.17 -1.49
C ALA A 228 15.79 7.40 -1.68
N ALA A 229 16.08 8.13 -0.59
CA ALA A 229 16.98 9.27 -0.62
C ALA A 229 18.41 8.84 -1.00
N GLU A 230 18.92 7.77 -0.41
CA GLU A 230 20.26 7.25 -0.73
C GLU A 230 20.37 6.74 -2.17
N LYS A 231 19.34 6.03 -2.66
CA LYS A 231 19.26 5.59 -4.06
C LYS A 231 19.30 6.77 -5.03
N THR A 232 18.49 7.80 -4.78
CA THR A 232 18.46 9.01 -5.59
C THR A 232 19.84 9.71 -5.60
N LYS A 233 20.52 9.76 -4.44
CA LYS A 233 21.86 10.30 -4.33
C LYS A 233 22.88 9.49 -5.15
N GLN A 234 22.79 8.16 -5.10
CA GLN A 234 23.67 7.27 -5.88
C GLN A 234 23.42 7.39 -7.39
N GLU A 235 22.16 7.52 -7.81
CA GLU A 235 21.81 7.72 -9.23
C GLU A 235 22.38 9.05 -9.75
N ARG A 236 22.19 10.16 -9.03
CA ARG A 236 22.79 11.45 -9.37
C ARG A 236 24.32 11.39 -9.43
N MET A 237 24.92 10.69 -8.48
CA MET A 237 26.38 10.50 -8.48
C MET A 237 26.87 9.74 -9.72
N LYS A 238 26.16 8.70 -10.15
CA LYS A 238 26.47 7.97 -11.39
C LYS A 238 26.36 8.88 -12.62
N GLU A 239 25.33 9.72 -12.69
CA GLU A 239 25.14 10.67 -13.78
C GLU A 239 26.31 11.69 -13.83
N TYR A 240 26.71 12.24 -12.67
CA TYR A 240 27.84 13.17 -12.60
C TYR A 240 29.17 12.52 -13.05
N LEU A 241 29.42 11.28 -12.63
CA LEU A 241 30.61 10.53 -13.02
C LEU A 241 30.62 10.19 -14.50
N ALA A 242 29.50 9.77 -15.06
CA ALA A 242 29.35 9.47 -16.49
C ALA A 242 29.58 10.73 -17.35
N GLU A 243 29.08 11.89 -16.93
CA GLU A 243 29.33 13.15 -17.66
C GLU A 243 30.80 13.57 -17.58
N LEU A 244 31.46 13.38 -16.43
CA LEU A 244 32.89 13.66 -16.31
C LEU A 244 33.74 12.72 -17.15
N GLU A 245 33.34 11.46 -17.28
CA GLU A 245 34.01 10.49 -18.14
C GLU A 245 33.86 10.88 -19.62
N ARG A 246 32.67 11.31 -20.03
CA ARG A 246 32.41 11.86 -21.38
C ARG A 246 33.27 13.09 -21.71
N LEU A 247 33.58 13.87 -20.70
CA LEU A 247 34.40 15.08 -20.84
C LEU A 247 35.90 14.84 -20.57
N ALA A 248 36.36 13.58 -20.43
CA ALA A 248 37.73 13.28 -20.06
C ALA A 248 38.77 13.87 -21.02
N ASP A 249 38.47 13.87 -22.32
CA ASP A 249 39.39 14.37 -23.37
C ASP A 249 39.36 15.89 -23.55
N LYS A 250 38.43 16.59 -22.86
CA LYS A 250 38.20 18.04 -22.99
C LYS A 250 38.39 18.73 -21.66
N GLN A 251 39.63 18.91 -21.27
CA GLN A 251 40.00 19.42 -19.95
C GLN A 251 39.28 20.71 -19.53
N TRP A 252 39.14 21.70 -20.44
CA TRP A 252 38.50 22.96 -20.14
C TRP A 252 36.97 22.84 -19.92
N GLU A 253 36.29 21.98 -20.68
CA GLU A 253 34.87 21.70 -20.51
C GLU A 253 34.60 20.97 -19.17
N ARG A 254 35.50 20.06 -18.79
CA ARG A 254 35.46 19.35 -17.50
C ARG A 254 35.61 20.33 -16.32
N GLU A 255 36.53 21.27 -16.39
CA GLU A 255 36.70 22.34 -15.36
C GLU A 255 35.45 23.22 -15.26
N LYS A 256 34.86 23.60 -16.39
CA LYS A 256 33.62 24.35 -16.43
C LYS A 256 32.45 23.57 -15.79
N TYR A 257 32.33 22.31 -16.10
CA TYR A 257 31.30 21.43 -15.54
C TYR A 257 31.45 21.26 -14.02
N LEU A 258 32.66 21.00 -13.52
CA LEU A 258 32.92 20.89 -12.08
C LEU A 258 32.60 22.22 -11.34
N ARG A 259 32.93 23.36 -11.93
CA ARG A 259 32.58 24.67 -11.35
C ARG A 259 31.06 24.91 -11.33
N GLN A 260 30.37 24.45 -12.37
CA GLN A 260 28.90 24.53 -12.42
C GLN A 260 28.27 23.60 -11.38
N LEU A 261 28.79 22.38 -11.22
CA LEU A 261 28.34 21.42 -10.20
C LEU A 261 28.57 21.99 -8.78
N GLU A 262 29.69 22.62 -8.51
CA GLU A 262 29.97 23.28 -7.21
C GLU A 262 28.90 24.32 -6.86
N LEU A 263 28.44 25.10 -7.85
CA LEU A 263 27.42 26.11 -7.67
C LEU A 263 26.02 25.54 -7.48
N GLN A 264 25.71 24.44 -8.13
CA GLN A 264 24.38 23.83 -8.12
C GLN A 264 24.20 22.85 -6.97
N ASP A 265 25.18 21.99 -6.74
CA ASP A 265 25.16 20.93 -5.70
C ASP A 265 26.55 20.77 -5.09
N LYS A 266 26.84 21.62 -4.11
CA LYS A 266 28.14 21.64 -3.43
C LYS A 266 28.49 20.30 -2.74
N ALA A 267 27.49 19.58 -2.24
CA ALA A 267 27.72 18.29 -1.60
C ALA A 267 28.16 17.22 -2.62
N ALA A 268 27.46 17.15 -3.75
CA ALA A 268 27.82 16.25 -4.84
C ALA A 268 29.19 16.58 -5.42
N TYR A 269 29.54 17.85 -5.55
CA TYR A 269 30.85 18.29 -6.01
C TYR A 269 31.98 17.70 -5.15
N TYR A 270 31.89 17.82 -3.82
CA TYR A 270 32.93 17.25 -2.94
C TYR A 270 33.00 15.71 -3.00
N GLU A 271 31.88 15.01 -3.13
CA GLU A 271 31.90 13.55 -3.30
C GLU A 271 32.53 13.14 -4.63
N VAL A 272 32.19 13.83 -5.71
CA VAL A 272 32.82 13.63 -7.03
C VAL A 272 34.33 13.87 -6.96
N LEU A 273 34.80 14.93 -6.30
CA LEU A 273 36.22 15.18 -6.13
C LEU A 273 36.95 14.09 -5.35
N LYS A 274 36.32 13.49 -4.33
CA LYS A 274 36.90 12.34 -3.61
C LYS A 274 37.11 11.15 -4.54
N VAL A 275 36.13 10.85 -5.38
CA VAL A 275 36.23 9.75 -6.35
C VAL A 275 37.32 10.00 -7.38
N ILE A 276 37.38 11.21 -7.94
CA ILE A 276 38.40 11.58 -8.94
C ILE A 276 39.80 11.66 -8.31
N GLY A 277 39.91 12.20 -7.09
CA GLY A 277 41.17 12.30 -6.37
C GLY A 277 41.80 10.99 -5.97
N ASN A 278 40.98 9.96 -5.81
CA ASN A 278 41.43 8.58 -5.55
C ASN A 278 41.80 7.80 -6.83
N ASN A 279 41.59 8.37 -8.01
CA ASN A 279 41.94 7.74 -9.29
C ASN A 279 43.30 8.28 -9.76
N PRO A 280 44.37 7.43 -9.80
CA PRO A 280 45.73 7.88 -10.13
C PRO A 280 45.88 8.40 -11.57
N THR A 281 44.86 8.24 -12.43
CA THR A 281 44.85 8.72 -13.83
C THR A 281 44.12 10.03 -14.01
N ALA A 282 43.50 10.59 -12.98
CA ALA A 282 42.83 11.87 -13.07
C ALA A 282 43.91 12.98 -13.00
N PRO A 283 44.11 13.82 -14.05
CA PRO A 283 45.03 14.94 -13.96
C PRO A 283 44.54 15.91 -12.86
N ARG A 284 45.37 16.11 -11.83
CA ARG A 284 45.11 17.18 -10.86
C ARG A 284 45.09 18.49 -11.63
N PRO A 285 44.11 19.38 -11.46
CA PRO A 285 44.18 20.71 -12.02
C PRO A 285 45.45 21.38 -11.46
N GLU A 286 46.39 21.71 -12.30
CA GLU A 286 47.52 22.58 -11.90
C GLU A 286 46.91 23.94 -11.54
N GLU A 287 46.92 24.29 -10.25
CA GLU A 287 46.55 25.64 -9.81
C GLU A 287 47.49 26.62 -10.47
N LYS A 288 47.00 27.33 -11.49
CA LYS A 288 47.72 28.46 -12.09
C LYS A 288 47.59 29.63 -11.16
N LEU A 289 48.66 29.92 -10.45
CA LEU A 289 48.74 31.04 -9.54
C LEU A 289 49.26 32.27 -10.30
N LEU A 290 48.70 33.45 -9.98
CA LEU A 290 49.15 34.69 -10.57
C LEU A 290 50.15 35.39 -9.63
N CYS A 291 51.27 35.79 -10.16
CA CYS A 291 52.27 36.53 -9.39
C CYS A 291 51.71 37.88 -8.93
N PRO A 292 51.74 38.19 -7.61
CA PRO A 292 51.19 39.44 -7.08
C PRO A 292 51.97 40.70 -7.52
N ASN A 293 53.16 40.53 -8.10
CA ASN A 293 53.96 41.64 -8.55
C ASN A 293 53.77 41.95 -10.03
N CYS A 294 53.65 41.00 -10.91
CA CYS A 294 53.64 41.22 -12.36
C CYS A 294 52.46 40.53 -13.09
N GLY A 295 51.54 39.84 -12.38
CA GLY A 295 50.38 39.17 -12.95
C GLY A 295 50.69 37.94 -13.83
N CYS A 296 51.95 37.49 -13.89
CA CYS A 296 52.34 36.35 -14.68
C CYS A 296 51.89 35.04 -13.97
N GLU A 297 51.43 34.05 -14.75
CA GLU A 297 51.12 32.73 -14.25
C GLU A 297 52.39 32.00 -13.77
N TYR A 298 52.32 31.35 -12.62
CA TYR A 298 53.36 30.47 -12.08
C TYR A 298 52.77 29.19 -11.48
N LYS A 299 53.59 28.15 -11.37
CA LYS A 299 53.12 26.87 -10.80
C LYS A 299 53.27 26.89 -9.28
N ALA A 300 52.38 26.16 -8.59
CA ALA A 300 52.42 26.04 -7.13
C ALA A 300 53.76 25.50 -6.60
N THR A 301 54.55 24.83 -7.44
CA THR A 301 55.87 24.32 -7.15
C THR A 301 56.98 25.33 -7.33
N ASP A 302 56.72 26.48 -7.97
CA ASP A 302 57.72 27.49 -8.26
C ASP A 302 58.01 28.33 -7.00
N LYS A 303 59.29 28.48 -6.66
CA LYS A 303 59.70 29.33 -5.54
C LYS A 303 59.85 30.79 -5.94
N PHE A 304 60.05 31.05 -7.21
CA PHE A 304 60.21 32.43 -7.79
C PHE A 304 59.40 32.56 -9.06
N CYS A 305 58.85 33.75 -9.30
CA CYS A 305 58.14 34.03 -10.53
C CYS A 305 59.04 33.94 -11.73
N PRO A 306 58.71 33.19 -12.79
CA PRO A 306 59.58 33.01 -13.96
C PRO A 306 59.77 34.30 -14.78
N LYS A 307 58.88 35.28 -14.62
CA LYS A 307 58.94 36.56 -15.36
C LYS A 307 59.66 37.63 -14.62
N CYS A 308 59.41 37.85 -13.33
CA CYS A 308 60.00 39.01 -12.59
C CYS A 308 60.95 38.56 -11.46
N GLY A 309 61.21 37.27 -11.27
CA GLY A 309 62.13 36.82 -10.26
C GLY A 309 61.66 36.97 -8.81
N LYS A 310 60.46 37.55 -8.58
CA LYS A 310 59.95 37.71 -7.20
C LYS A 310 59.59 36.38 -6.60
N ARG A 311 59.94 36.16 -5.32
CA ARG A 311 59.56 34.97 -4.56
C ARG A 311 58.05 34.81 -4.44
N VAL A 312 57.51 33.64 -4.77
CA VAL A 312 56.07 33.35 -4.78
C VAL A 312 55.74 32.12 -3.90
N SER A 313 56.75 31.39 -3.36
CA SER A 313 56.49 30.27 -2.44
C SER A 313 56.01 30.80 -1.08
N LYS A 314 55.06 30.07 -0.50
CA LYS A 314 54.52 30.31 0.87
C LYS A 314 55.39 29.65 1.95
N ASP A 315 56.46 28.92 1.59
CA ASP A 315 57.28 28.24 2.55
C ASP A 315 58.02 29.22 3.44
N PRO A 316 58.16 28.96 4.75
CA PRO A 316 58.87 29.82 5.67
C PRO A 316 60.36 29.91 5.27
N ILE A 317 60.95 31.10 5.45
CA ILE A 317 62.38 31.32 5.23
C ILE A 317 63.10 30.97 6.53
N ILE A 318 63.97 29.98 6.49
CA ILE A 318 64.85 29.65 7.62
C ILE A 318 66.05 30.60 7.64
N CYS A 319 66.27 31.30 8.73
CA CYS A 319 67.42 32.19 8.89
C CYS A 319 68.73 31.37 8.96
N PRO A 320 69.71 31.65 8.09
CA PRO A 320 70.97 30.91 8.07
C PRO A 320 71.84 31.11 9.32
N ASP A 321 71.67 32.23 10.03
CA ASP A 321 72.48 32.57 11.19
C ASP A 321 71.88 32.01 12.53
N CYS A 322 70.58 32.02 12.68
CA CYS A 322 69.96 31.64 13.96
C CYS A 322 68.94 30.50 13.86
N GLY A 323 68.69 29.94 12.66
CA GLY A 323 67.80 28.82 12.43
C GLY A 323 66.31 29.13 12.60
N LYS A 324 65.89 30.40 12.89
CA LYS A 324 64.49 30.74 13.08
C LYS A 324 63.70 30.76 11.76
N ALA A 325 62.53 30.13 11.74
CA ALA A 325 61.58 30.21 10.63
C ALA A 325 60.94 31.60 10.64
N ASN A 326 60.93 32.27 9.50
CA ASN A 326 60.35 33.59 9.25
C ASN A 326 59.29 33.48 8.13
N ASP A 327 58.36 34.41 8.08
CA ASP A 327 57.36 34.49 7.01
C ASP A 327 58.03 34.55 5.65
N SER A 328 57.39 33.95 4.62
CA SER A 328 57.88 33.91 3.24
C SER A 328 58.12 35.28 2.62
N THR A 329 57.53 36.33 3.19
CA THR A 329 57.66 37.76 2.76
C THR A 329 58.67 38.55 3.58
N SER A 330 59.25 37.94 4.63
CA SER A 330 60.15 38.66 5.55
C SER A 330 61.49 38.97 4.89
N VAL A 331 61.86 40.22 4.90
CA VAL A 331 63.17 40.76 4.37
C VAL A 331 64.29 40.57 5.40
N PHE A 332 63.92 40.63 6.68
CA PHE A 332 64.85 40.48 7.80
C PHE A 332 64.39 39.44 8.77
N CYS A 333 65.30 38.73 9.42
CA CYS A 333 64.98 37.77 10.45
C CYS A 333 64.38 38.46 11.69
N ALA A 334 63.20 38.05 12.13
CA ALA A 334 62.52 38.63 13.29
C ALA A 334 63.26 38.34 14.63
N ASN A 335 64.25 37.44 14.64
CA ASN A 335 64.99 37.08 15.83
C ASN A 335 66.38 37.76 15.92
N CYS A 336 67.18 37.78 14.82
CA CYS A 336 68.52 38.24 14.86
C CYS A 336 68.79 39.46 13.90
N GLY A 337 67.77 39.94 13.19
CA GLY A 337 67.88 41.05 12.29
C GLY A 337 68.66 40.81 10.96
N LYS A 338 69.11 39.57 10.74
CA LYS A 338 69.82 39.18 9.49
C LYS A 338 68.91 39.36 8.28
N LYS A 339 69.48 39.96 7.20
CA LYS A 339 68.75 40.04 5.93
C LYS A 339 68.58 38.65 5.32
N LEU A 340 67.35 38.29 5.02
CA LEU A 340 66.96 36.91 4.56
C LEU A 340 66.85 36.80 3.05
N VAL A 341 66.68 37.88 2.32
CA VAL A 341 66.50 37.90 0.88
C VAL A 341 67.54 38.88 0.30
N GLY A 342 68.35 38.41 -0.66
CA GLY A 342 69.26 39.14 -1.41
C GLY A 342 68.67 39.80 -2.64
#